data_4fa23e64dce7852d0bdcca6493eaaf19
#
_entry.id   4fa23e64dce7852d0bdcca6493eaaf19
#
_cell.length_a   1.000
_cell.length_b   1.000
_cell.length_c   1.000
_cell.angle_alpha   90.00
_cell.angle_beta   90.00
_cell.angle_gamma   90.00
#
_symmetry.space_group_name_H-M   'P 1'
#
loop_
_entity.id
_entity.type
_entity.pdbx_description
1 polymer ?
#
loop_
_entity_poly.entity_id
_entity_poly.type
_entity_poly.pdbx_seq_one_letter_code
_entity_poly.pdbx_strand_id
1 'polypeptide(L)'
;PTYNEDLNVVKNTIYASLGIDWPKDKLNIWILDDGGREEFRQFAQNVGVKYIARTTHEHAKAGNINNALKYAKGEFVSIFDCDHVPTRSFLQMTMGWFLKEKQLAMMQTPHHFFSPDPFERNLGRFRKTPNEGTLFYGLVQDGNDMWDATFFCGSCAVIRRKPLDEIGGIAVETVTEDAHTSLRLHRRGYTSAYMRIPQAAGLATESLSAHIGQRIRWARGMVQIFRLDNPLTGKGLKFAQRLCYVNAMFHFLSGIPRLIFLTAPLAFLLLHAYIIYAPALMIALFVLPHMIHASLTNSKIQGKYRHSFWSEIYETVLAWYIAPPTLVALINPHKGKFNVTAKGGLVEEEYVDWVISRPYIFLVLLNLVG
;
A
#
# COMPACT_ATOMS: atom_id res chain seq x y z
N PRO A 1 -11.72 -11.44 1.70
CA PRO A 1 -11.41 -12.02 0.39
C PRO A 1 -10.16 -12.91 0.45
N THR A 2 -10.17 -14.04 -0.23
CA THR A 2 -9.07 -14.99 -0.35
C THR A 2 -9.06 -15.63 -1.74
N TYR A 3 -7.91 -16.13 -2.21
CA TYR A 3 -7.77 -16.78 -3.52
C TYR A 3 -6.93 -18.06 -3.44
N ASN A 4 -5.65 -17.96 -3.05
CA ASN A 4 -4.69 -19.06 -3.01
C ASN A 4 -4.00 -19.22 -1.64
N GLU A 5 -4.42 -18.43 -0.65
CA GLU A 5 -3.86 -18.50 0.69
C GLU A 5 -4.30 -19.79 1.41
N ASP A 6 -3.42 -20.28 2.30
CA ASP A 6 -3.69 -21.45 3.13
C ASP A 6 -4.87 -21.19 4.08
N LEU A 7 -5.68 -22.23 4.32
CA LEU A 7 -6.83 -22.14 5.22
C LEU A 7 -6.42 -21.75 6.64
N ASN A 8 -5.25 -22.16 7.12
CA ASN A 8 -4.79 -21.84 8.47
C ASN A 8 -4.52 -20.35 8.66
N VAL A 9 -4.09 -19.64 7.61
CA VAL A 9 -3.96 -18.19 7.62
C VAL A 9 -5.34 -17.54 7.79
N VAL A 10 -6.30 -17.98 6.98
CA VAL A 10 -7.67 -17.42 6.96
C VAL A 10 -8.44 -17.73 8.24
N LYS A 11 -8.26 -18.91 8.84
CA LYS A 11 -8.90 -19.29 10.10
C LYS A 11 -8.67 -18.28 11.21
N ASN A 12 -7.45 -17.78 11.38
CA ASN A 12 -7.10 -16.81 12.42
C ASN A 12 -7.91 -15.51 12.27
N THR A 13 -8.01 -15.00 11.06
CA THR A 13 -8.81 -13.79 10.76
C THR A 13 -10.30 -14.01 11.00
N ILE A 14 -10.84 -15.17 10.64
CA ILE A 14 -12.25 -15.49 10.85
C ILE A 14 -12.57 -15.67 12.33
N TYR A 15 -11.76 -16.42 13.10
CA TYR A 15 -11.97 -16.57 14.54
C TYR A 15 -11.90 -15.21 15.27
N ALA A 16 -10.94 -14.35 14.90
CA ALA A 16 -10.86 -13.01 15.45
C ALA A 16 -12.07 -12.15 15.08
N SER A 17 -12.57 -12.27 13.84
CA SER A 17 -13.76 -11.55 13.38
C SER A 17 -15.02 -12.00 14.13
N LEU A 18 -15.15 -13.28 14.45
CA LEU A 18 -16.21 -13.83 15.31
C LEU A 18 -16.11 -13.29 16.74
N GLY A 19 -14.88 -13.00 17.19
CA GLY A 19 -14.57 -12.42 18.50
C GLY A 19 -14.80 -10.91 18.60
N ILE A 20 -15.13 -10.20 17.52
CA ILE A 20 -15.41 -8.75 17.57
C ILE A 20 -16.58 -8.48 18.52
N ASP A 21 -16.36 -7.54 19.44
CA ASP A 21 -17.32 -7.13 20.45
C ASP A 21 -18.37 -6.19 19.84
N TRP A 22 -19.39 -6.80 19.23
CA TRP A 22 -20.50 -6.14 18.56
C TRP A 22 -21.76 -7.01 18.65
N PRO A 23 -22.99 -6.46 18.68
CA PRO A 23 -24.23 -7.24 18.70
C PRO A 23 -24.26 -8.27 17.56
N LYS A 24 -24.44 -9.54 17.90
CA LYS A 24 -24.30 -10.66 16.94
C LYS A 24 -25.39 -10.64 15.87
N ASP A 25 -26.56 -10.15 16.18
CA ASP A 25 -27.67 -9.96 15.25
C ASP A 25 -27.40 -8.87 14.20
N LYS A 26 -26.40 -7.98 14.47
CA LYS A 26 -25.98 -6.89 13.59
C LYS A 26 -24.65 -7.15 12.87
N LEU A 27 -24.00 -8.29 13.15
CA LEU A 27 -22.70 -8.65 12.59
C LEU A 27 -22.85 -9.81 11.62
N ASN A 28 -22.54 -9.58 10.34
CA ASN A 28 -22.51 -10.62 9.30
C ASN A 28 -21.07 -10.81 8.80
N ILE A 29 -20.51 -11.98 8.99
CA ILE A 29 -19.15 -12.31 8.55
C ILE A 29 -19.21 -13.17 7.29
N TRP A 30 -18.38 -12.84 6.31
CA TRP A 30 -18.36 -13.45 5.00
C TRP A 30 -16.93 -13.88 4.63
N ILE A 31 -16.78 -15.12 4.15
CA ILE A 31 -15.58 -15.59 3.45
C ILE A 31 -15.85 -15.43 1.95
N LEU A 32 -15.01 -14.65 1.26
CA LEU A 32 -15.10 -14.44 -0.18
C LEU A 32 -13.95 -15.20 -0.83
N ASP A 33 -14.23 -16.42 -1.29
CA ASP A 33 -13.21 -17.35 -1.80
C ASP A 33 -13.21 -17.42 -3.33
N ASP A 34 -12.25 -16.73 -3.96
CA ASP A 34 -12.04 -16.82 -5.41
C ASP A 34 -11.43 -18.15 -5.85
N GLY A 35 -10.90 -18.95 -4.92
CA GLY A 35 -10.42 -20.31 -5.17
C GLY A 35 -11.53 -21.35 -5.31
N GLY A 36 -12.74 -21.06 -4.81
CA GLY A 36 -13.87 -21.98 -4.84
C GLY A 36 -13.63 -23.30 -4.09
N ARG A 37 -12.87 -23.26 -3.01
CA ARG A 37 -12.31 -24.42 -2.32
C ARG A 37 -13.30 -25.03 -1.33
N GLU A 38 -13.52 -26.33 -1.43
CA GLU A 38 -14.50 -27.02 -0.60
C GLU A 38 -14.13 -27.02 0.89
N GLU A 39 -12.85 -27.09 1.24
CA GLU A 39 -12.38 -26.99 2.63
C GLU A 39 -12.75 -25.64 3.29
N PHE A 40 -12.74 -24.53 2.52
CA PHE A 40 -13.17 -23.22 2.99
C PHE A 40 -14.68 -23.15 3.20
N ARG A 41 -15.45 -23.80 2.33
CA ARG A 41 -16.90 -23.90 2.46
C ARG A 41 -17.28 -24.68 3.72
N GLN A 42 -16.67 -25.84 3.92
CA GLN A 42 -16.89 -26.67 5.11
C GLN A 42 -16.48 -25.93 6.39
N PHE A 43 -15.33 -25.26 6.37
CA PHE A 43 -14.91 -24.43 7.49
C PHE A 43 -15.93 -23.33 7.79
N ALA A 44 -16.40 -22.61 6.80
CA ALA A 44 -17.40 -21.54 6.97
C ALA A 44 -18.70 -22.07 7.60
N GLN A 45 -19.18 -23.23 7.14
CA GLN A 45 -20.35 -23.91 7.72
C GLN A 45 -20.14 -24.30 9.18
N ASN A 46 -18.98 -24.87 9.51
CA ASN A 46 -18.64 -25.33 10.86
C ASN A 46 -18.58 -24.18 11.87
N VAL A 47 -18.12 -22.99 11.46
CA VAL A 47 -18.01 -21.82 12.36
C VAL A 47 -19.20 -20.84 12.24
N GLY A 48 -20.17 -21.14 11.37
CA GLY A 48 -21.40 -20.36 11.24
C GLY A 48 -21.21 -19.01 10.52
N VAL A 49 -20.22 -18.89 9.62
CA VAL A 49 -20.04 -17.69 8.77
C VAL A 49 -20.52 -17.94 7.35
N LYS A 50 -20.83 -16.87 6.63
CA LYS A 50 -21.30 -16.97 5.26
C LYS A 50 -20.15 -17.16 4.29
N TYR A 51 -20.37 -17.94 3.23
CA TYR A 51 -19.38 -18.28 2.22
C TYR A 51 -19.89 -17.88 0.84
N ILE A 52 -19.06 -17.23 0.06
CA ILE A 52 -19.30 -16.92 -1.36
C ILE A 52 -18.08 -17.33 -2.16
N ALA A 53 -18.32 -18.10 -3.23
CA ALA A 53 -17.41 -18.30 -4.34
C ALA A 53 -18.04 -17.75 -5.63
N ARG A 54 -17.21 -17.39 -6.60
CA ARG A 54 -17.66 -16.94 -7.91
C ARG A 54 -16.99 -17.76 -9.02
N THR A 55 -17.62 -17.81 -10.18
CA THR A 55 -17.12 -18.58 -11.34
C THR A 55 -16.15 -17.77 -12.21
N THR A 56 -16.19 -16.44 -12.12
CA THR A 56 -15.31 -15.53 -12.86
C THR A 56 -14.38 -14.82 -11.90
N HIS A 57 -13.11 -14.66 -12.27
CA HIS A 57 -12.10 -14.01 -11.42
C HIS A 57 -11.75 -12.59 -11.89
N GLU A 58 -12.65 -11.96 -12.68
CA GLU A 58 -12.45 -10.62 -13.17
C GLU A 58 -12.24 -9.62 -12.03
N HIS A 59 -11.30 -8.71 -12.23
CA HIS A 59 -10.95 -7.64 -11.28
C HIS A 59 -10.48 -8.14 -9.90
N ALA A 60 -10.01 -9.39 -9.80
CA ALA A 60 -9.38 -9.95 -8.60
C ALA A 60 -10.14 -9.60 -7.30
N LYS A 61 -9.47 -9.05 -6.28
CA LYS A 61 -10.05 -8.70 -4.98
C LYS A 61 -11.23 -7.71 -5.08
N ALA A 62 -11.10 -6.66 -5.89
CA ALA A 62 -12.17 -5.67 -6.09
C ALA A 62 -13.45 -6.32 -6.64
N GLY A 63 -13.31 -7.13 -7.68
CA GLY A 63 -14.42 -7.87 -8.26
C GLY A 63 -15.05 -8.87 -7.31
N ASN A 64 -14.24 -9.53 -6.46
CA ASN A 64 -14.73 -10.45 -5.44
C ASN A 64 -15.56 -9.71 -4.37
N ILE A 65 -15.08 -8.56 -3.89
CA ILE A 65 -15.81 -7.72 -2.95
C ILE A 65 -17.10 -7.20 -3.60
N ASN A 66 -17.05 -6.68 -4.82
CA ASN A 66 -18.23 -6.18 -5.54
C ASN A 66 -19.27 -7.26 -5.78
N ASN A 67 -18.86 -8.50 -6.04
CA ASN A 67 -19.77 -9.63 -6.11
C ASN A 67 -20.47 -9.89 -4.76
N ALA A 68 -19.72 -9.88 -3.66
CA ALA A 68 -20.27 -10.09 -2.33
C ALA A 68 -21.25 -8.97 -1.92
N LEU A 69 -21.00 -7.74 -2.33
CA LEU A 69 -21.88 -6.60 -2.07
C LEU A 69 -23.30 -6.78 -2.64
N LYS A 70 -23.51 -7.63 -3.63
CA LYS A 70 -24.87 -7.96 -4.15
C LYS A 70 -25.71 -8.71 -3.11
N TYR A 71 -25.07 -9.49 -2.25
CA TYR A 71 -25.70 -10.34 -1.24
C TYR A 71 -25.64 -9.77 0.17
N ALA A 72 -24.55 -9.08 0.51
CA ALA A 72 -24.39 -8.43 1.80
C ALA A 72 -25.26 -7.17 1.89
N LYS A 73 -26.12 -7.09 2.94
CA LYS A 73 -27.12 -6.01 3.10
C LYS A 73 -26.81 -5.07 4.27
N GLY A 74 -25.63 -5.18 4.87
CA GLY A 74 -25.22 -4.32 5.97
C GLY A 74 -25.10 -2.85 5.54
N GLU A 75 -25.47 -1.93 6.45
CA GLU A 75 -25.32 -0.48 6.24
C GLU A 75 -23.83 -0.07 6.17
N PHE A 76 -22.98 -0.84 6.82
CA PHE A 76 -21.53 -0.66 6.83
C PHE A 76 -20.84 -1.94 6.36
N VAL A 77 -19.68 -1.78 5.75
CA VAL A 77 -18.85 -2.88 5.25
C VAL A 77 -17.46 -2.73 5.86
N SER A 78 -17.03 -3.72 6.64
CA SER A 78 -15.65 -3.82 7.10
C SER A 78 -14.89 -4.77 6.18
N ILE A 79 -13.71 -4.36 5.72
CA ILE A 79 -12.89 -5.13 4.80
C ILE A 79 -11.57 -5.48 5.49
N PHE A 80 -11.26 -6.79 5.53
CA PHE A 80 -9.98 -7.31 6.01
C PHE A 80 -9.36 -8.21 4.94
N ASP A 81 -8.07 -8.09 4.74
CA ASP A 81 -7.30 -9.12 4.05
C ASP A 81 -7.34 -10.40 4.88
N CYS A 82 -7.19 -11.53 4.23
CA CYS A 82 -7.32 -12.84 4.86
C CYS A 82 -6.29 -13.14 5.96
N ASP A 83 -5.21 -12.35 6.01
CA ASP A 83 -4.14 -12.41 7.00
C ASP A 83 -4.18 -11.28 8.04
N HIS A 84 -5.17 -10.37 7.96
CA HIS A 84 -5.36 -9.30 8.94
C HIS A 84 -6.32 -9.72 10.05
N VAL A 85 -5.80 -9.91 11.23
CA VAL A 85 -6.52 -10.35 12.44
C VAL A 85 -7.04 -9.12 13.19
N PRO A 86 -8.36 -8.85 13.18
CA PRO A 86 -8.93 -7.68 13.86
C PRO A 86 -8.90 -7.84 15.38
N THR A 87 -8.83 -6.70 16.08
CA THR A 87 -9.05 -6.66 17.53
C THR A 87 -10.53 -6.79 17.87
N ARG A 88 -10.82 -7.20 19.11
CA ARG A 88 -12.20 -7.26 19.61
C ARG A 88 -12.90 -5.89 19.60
N SER A 89 -12.15 -4.82 19.79
CA SER A 89 -12.65 -3.44 19.85
C SER A 89 -12.81 -2.76 18.48
N PHE A 90 -12.49 -3.42 17.37
CA PHE A 90 -12.44 -2.78 16.05
C PHE A 90 -13.68 -1.95 15.73
N LEU A 91 -14.88 -2.51 15.86
CA LEU A 91 -16.11 -1.77 15.57
C LEU A 91 -16.47 -0.75 16.66
N GLN A 92 -16.17 -1.01 17.92
CA GLN A 92 -16.38 -0.05 19.01
C GLN A 92 -15.57 1.24 18.79
N MET A 93 -14.33 1.08 18.31
CA MET A 93 -13.43 2.22 18.06
C MET A 93 -13.78 3.00 16.78
N THR A 94 -14.39 2.37 15.79
CA THR A 94 -14.60 2.98 14.47
C THR A 94 -16.02 3.50 14.27
N MET A 95 -17.05 2.80 14.75
CA MET A 95 -18.45 3.10 14.41
C MET A 95 -18.98 4.41 14.99
N GLY A 96 -18.47 4.85 16.14
CA GLY A 96 -18.91 6.10 16.77
C GLY A 96 -18.71 7.34 15.88
N TRP A 97 -17.69 7.34 15.04
CA TRP A 97 -17.41 8.42 14.10
C TRP A 97 -18.48 8.57 13.02
N PHE A 98 -19.02 7.47 12.52
CA PHE A 98 -20.09 7.48 11.52
C PHE A 98 -21.42 7.99 12.09
N LEU A 99 -21.65 7.86 13.39
CA LEU A 99 -22.82 8.42 14.07
C LEU A 99 -22.69 9.94 14.21
N LYS A 100 -21.46 10.42 14.49
CA LYS A 100 -21.17 11.84 14.66
C LYS A 100 -21.18 12.59 13.34
N GLU A 101 -20.66 11.98 12.26
CA GLU A 101 -20.50 12.63 10.97
C GLU A 101 -21.25 11.86 9.87
N LYS A 102 -22.35 12.45 9.39
CA LYS A 102 -23.20 11.82 8.36
C LYS A 102 -22.53 11.72 6.98
N GLN A 103 -21.62 12.64 6.66
CA GLN A 103 -20.87 12.64 5.40
C GLN A 103 -19.68 11.71 5.40
N LEU A 104 -19.32 11.13 6.56
CA LEU A 104 -18.23 10.18 6.66
C LEU A 104 -18.60 8.90 5.90
N ALA A 105 -17.88 8.68 4.81
CA ALA A 105 -18.04 7.48 3.98
C ALA A 105 -17.10 6.35 4.39
N MET A 106 -15.94 6.69 4.91
CA MET A 106 -14.90 5.69 5.19
C MET A 106 -14.06 6.07 6.41
N MET A 107 -13.72 5.07 7.20
CA MET A 107 -12.71 5.16 8.26
C MET A 107 -11.63 4.12 8.06
N GLN A 108 -10.38 4.55 7.98
CA GLN A 108 -9.21 3.70 7.84
C GLN A 108 -8.46 3.59 9.16
N THR A 109 -8.02 2.39 9.52
CA THR A 109 -7.04 2.14 10.58
C THR A 109 -5.74 1.62 9.98
N PRO A 110 -4.57 1.78 10.65
CA PRO A 110 -3.29 1.37 10.08
C PRO A 110 -3.20 -0.15 9.88
N HIS A 111 -2.49 -0.56 8.83
CA HIS A 111 -1.99 -1.92 8.77
C HIS A 111 -0.81 -2.03 9.73
N HIS A 112 -0.92 -2.92 10.68
CA HIS A 112 0.15 -3.25 11.61
C HIS A 112 0.67 -4.65 11.30
N PHE A 113 1.97 -4.78 11.04
CA PHE A 113 2.58 -6.07 10.75
C PHE A 113 3.30 -6.59 12.00
N PHE A 114 2.98 -7.81 12.41
CA PHE A 114 3.61 -8.44 13.55
C PHE A 114 4.85 -9.28 13.18
N SER A 115 5.07 -9.53 11.89
CA SER A 115 6.29 -10.14 11.34
C SER A 115 7.18 -9.08 10.67
N PRO A 116 8.51 -9.30 10.63
CA PRO A 116 9.42 -8.39 9.94
C PRO A 116 9.21 -8.46 8.43
N ASP A 117 9.34 -7.32 7.75
CA ASP A 117 9.49 -7.30 6.31
C ASP A 117 10.91 -7.79 5.90
N PRO A 118 11.17 -8.05 4.59
CA PRO A 118 12.46 -8.55 4.16
C PRO A 118 13.65 -7.62 4.47
N PHE A 119 13.45 -6.31 4.47
CA PHE A 119 14.51 -5.37 4.84
C PHE A 119 14.79 -5.41 6.34
N GLU A 120 13.74 -5.38 7.15
CA GLU A 120 13.86 -5.47 8.61
C GLU A 120 14.54 -6.77 9.04
N ARG A 121 14.19 -7.91 8.39
CA ARG A 121 14.75 -9.22 8.67
C ARG A 121 16.23 -9.28 8.27
N ASN A 122 16.55 -8.98 7.03
CA ASN A 122 17.90 -9.13 6.47
C ASN A 122 18.91 -8.20 7.12
N LEU A 123 18.48 -7.05 7.62
CA LEU A 123 19.31 -6.07 8.29
C LEU A 123 19.26 -6.17 9.82
N GLY A 124 18.51 -7.11 10.39
CA GLY A 124 18.35 -7.27 11.83
C GLY A 124 17.74 -6.02 12.51
N ARG A 125 16.82 -5.32 11.82
CA ARG A 125 16.28 -4.02 12.23
C ARG A 125 14.82 -4.06 12.68
N PHE A 126 14.20 -5.21 12.73
CA PHE A 126 12.81 -5.34 13.16
C PHE A 126 12.58 -4.65 14.51
N ARG A 127 11.60 -3.74 14.57
CA ARG A 127 11.28 -2.90 15.74
C ARG A 127 12.41 -1.99 16.26
N LYS A 128 13.57 -1.95 15.58
CA LYS A 128 14.70 -1.07 15.95
C LYS A 128 14.74 0.20 15.13
N THR A 129 14.27 0.14 13.89
CA THR A 129 14.17 1.29 13.00
C THR A 129 12.79 1.34 12.36
N PRO A 130 12.23 2.55 12.12
CA PRO A 130 10.99 2.68 11.38
C PRO A 130 11.10 2.07 9.99
N ASN A 131 10.11 1.29 9.58
CA ASN A 131 9.94 0.80 8.22
C ASN A 131 9.12 1.77 7.37
N GLU A 132 8.93 1.45 6.09
CA GLU A 132 8.15 2.27 5.16
C GLU A 132 6.69 2.49 5.62
N GLY A 133 6.06 1.46 6.18
CA GLY A 133 4.71 1.54 6.73
C GLY A 133 4.60 2.51 7.89
N THR A 134 5.66 2.65 8.70
CA THR A 134 5.68 3.58 9.84
C THR A 134 5.54 5.04 9.39
N LEU A 135 6.20 5.44 8.31
CA LEU A 135 6.06 6.77 7.73
C LEU A 135 4.64 6.98 7.17
N PHE A 136 4.18 6.01 6.39
CA PHE A 136 2.89 6.12 5.70
C PHE A 136 1.72 6.18 6.70
N TYR A 137 1.62 5.22 7.61
CA TYR A 137 0.54 5.17 8.59
C TYR A 137 0.70 6.11 9.78
N GLY A 138 1.93 6.49 10.12
CA GLY A 138 2.19 7.35 11.28
C GLY A 138 2.19 8.85 10.97
N LEU A 139 2.49 9.27 9.74
CA LEU A 139 2.60 10.67 9.38
C LEU A 139 1.74 11.05 8.15
N VAL A 140 1.82 10.25 7.07
CA VAL A 140 1.16 10.62 5.81
C VAL A 140 -0.35 10.53 5.93
N GLN A 141 -0.89 9.44 6.48
CA GLN A 141 -2.33 9.28 6.66
C GLN A 141 -2.90 10.24 7.72
N ASP A 142 -2.16 10.51 8.81
CA ASP A 142 -2.54 11.56 9.77
C ASP A 142 -2.64 12.96 9.09
N GLY A 143 -1.66 13.28 8.24
CA GLY A 143 -1.68 14.53 7.48
C GLY A 143 -2.82 14.59 6.46
N ASN A 144 -3.10 13.48 5.80
CA ASN A 144 -4.22 13.36 4.87
C ASN A 144 -5.57 13.52 5.58
N ASP A 145 -5.71 12.98 6.80
CA ASP A 145 -6.93 13.11 7.61
C ASP A 145 -7.30 14.56 7.88
N MET A 146 -6.31 15.38 8.20
CA MET A 146 -6.48 16.83 8.42
C MET A 146 -7.13 17.55 7.23
N TRP A 147 -7.01 16.98 6.01
CA TRP A 147 -7.50 17.55 4.77
C TRP A 147 -8.67 16.77 4.15
N ASP A 148 -9.32 15.86 4.88
CA ASP A 148 -10.32 14.92 4.36
C ASP A 148 -9.80 14.13 3.15
N ALA A 149 -8.57 13.70 3.18
CA ALA A 149 -7.89 13.03 2.07
C ALA A 149 -7.31 11.66 2.45
N THR A 150 -7.67 11.15 3.63
CA THR A 150 -7.35 9.76 4.00
C THR A 150 -7.94 8.82 2.96
N PHE A 151 -7.15 7.90 2.45
CA PHE A 151 -7.64 6.93 1.50
C PHE A 151 -7.59 5.49 2.02
N PHE A 152 -8.46 4.68 1.47
CA PHE A 152 -8.56 3.26 1.74
C PHE A 152 -7.28 2.54 1.31
N CYS A 153 -6.78 1.67 2.16
CA CYS A 153 -5.54 0.91 1.94
C CYS A 153 -5.80 -0.58 1.67
N GLY A 154 -7.00 -0.91 1.23
CA GLY A 154 -7.39 -2.27 0.86
C GLY A 154 -7.87 -3.14 2.02
N SER A 155 -7.52 -2.84 3.26
CA SER A 155 -7.86 -3.61 4.45
C SER A 155 -7.99 -2.72 5.67
N CYS A 156 -8.48 -3.25 6.79
CA CYS A 156 -8.58 -2.57 8.09
C CYS A 156 -9.41 -1.28 8.06
N ALA A 157 -10.46 -1.26 7.25
CA ALA A 157 -11.33 -0.11 7.08
C ALA A 157 -12.80 -0.47 7.28
N VAL A 158 -13.58 0.54 7.67
CA VAL A 158 -15.05 0.52 7.63
C VAL A 158 -15.52 1.51 6.58
N ILE A 159 -16.43 1.09 5.72
CA ILE A 159 -16.97 1.91 4.63
C ILE A 159 -18.51 1.92 4.77
N ARG A 160 -19.12 3.10 4.71
CA ARG A 160 -20.58 3.23 4.66
C ARG A 160 -21.09 2.74 3.31
N ARG A 161 -22.10 1.89 3.33
CA ARG A 161 -22.63 1.21 2.16
C ARG A 161 -23.21 2.16 1.11
N LYS A 162 -24.03 3.11 1.53
CA LYS A 162 -24.71 4.04 0.61
C LYS A 162 -23.74 4.81 -0.28
N PRO A 163 -22.71 5.54 0.25
CA PRO A 163 -21.69 6.17 -0.59
C PRO A 163 -20.95 5.21 -1.52
N LEU A 164 -20.66 4.00 -1.04
CA LEU A 164 -19.99 2.98 -1.85
C LEU A 164 -20.86 2.53 -3.04
N ASP A 165 -22.15 2.33 -2.83
CA ASP A 165 -23.08 1.98 -3.91
C ASP A 165 -23.25 3.13 -4.92
N GLU A 166 -23.25 4.39 -4.47
CA GLU A 166 -23.35 5.58 -5.34
C GLU A 166 -22.17 5.75 -6.30
N ILE A 167 -21.02 5.23 -5.96
CA ILE A 167 -19.84 5.22 -6.85
C ILE A 167 -19.69 3.92 -7.65
N GLY A 168 -20.62 2.97 -7.50
CA GLY A 168 -20.61 1.69 -8.22
C GLY A 168 -19.82 0.57 -7.54
N GLY A 169 -19.50 0.71 -6.24
CA GLY A 169 -18.72 -0.26 -5.47
C GLY A 169 -17.24 0.07 -5.43
N ILE A 170 -16.42 -0.95 -5.17
CA ILE A 170 -14.95 -0.83 -5.21
C ILE A 170 -14.51 -0.61 -6.66
N ALA A 171 -13.64 0.36 -6.90
CA ALA A 171 -13.09 0.66 -8.23
C ALA A 171 -12.38 -0.56 -8.84
N VAL A 172 -12.47 -0.75 -10.13
CA VAL A 172 -11.92 -1.94 -10.83
C VAL A 172 -10.96 -1.58 -11.95
N GLU A 173 -10.81 -0.31 -12.27
CA GLU A 173 -10.07 0.17 -13.43
C GLU A 173 -8.56 0.27 -13.19
N THR A 174 -8.14 0.22 -11.94
CA THR A 174 -6.73 0.34 -11.54
C THR A 174 -6.35 -0.78 -10.59
N VAL A 175 -5.06 -1.10 -10.53
CA VAL A 175 -4.57 -2.17 -9.63
C VAL A 175 -4.38 -1.72 -8.16
N THR A 176 -4.63 -0.45 -7.87
CA THR A 176 -4.81 0.11 -6.52
C THR A 176 -6.26 0.58 -6.38
N GLU A 177 -7.15 -0.38 -6.41
CA GLU A 177 -8.60 -0.19 -6.35
C GLU A 177 -9.07 0.56 -5.11
N ASP A 178 -8.33 0.41 -4.04
CA ASP A 178 -8.55 1.03 -2.74
C ASP A 178 -8.39 2.56 -2.78
N ALA A 179 -7.22 3.04 -3.17
CA ALA A 179 -6.96 4.47 -3.32
C ALA A 179 -7.89 5.11 -4.36
N HIS A 180 -8.20 4.39 -5.45
CA HIS A 180 -9.12 4.87 -6.48
C HIS A 180 -10.58 4.96 -5.97
N THR A 181 -11.01 3.99 -5.17
CA THR A 181 -12.33 4.02 -4.51
C THR A 181 -12.46 5.26 -3.62
N SER A 182 -11.45 5.56 -2.82
CA SER A 182 -11.44 6.76 -1.97
C SER A 182 -11.48 8.05 -2.77
N LEU A 183 -10.71 8.13 -3.86
CA LEU A 183 -10.75 9.29 -4.75
C LEU A 183 -12.16 9.55 -5.28
N ARG A 184 -12.88 8.49 -5.68
CA ARG A 184 -14.28 8.59 -6.15
C ARG A 184 -15.24 9.03 -5.05
N LEU A 185 -15.07 8.54 -3.82
CA LEU A 185 -15.88 8.99 -2.68
C LEU A 185 -15.66 10.48 -2.41
N HIS A 186 -14.40 10.93 -2.37
CA HIS A 186 -14.08 12.35 -2.17
C HIS A 186 -14.59 13.24 -3.30
N ARG A 187 -14.57 12.77 -4.56
CA ARG A 187 -15.18 13.49 -5.70
C ARG A 187 -16.67 13.68 -5.58
N ARG A 188 -17.38 12.81 -4.85
CA ARG A 188 -18.80 12.93 -4.53
C ARG A 188 -19.07 13.82 -3.31
N GLY A 189 -18.01 14.39 -2.69
CA GLY A 189 -18.13 15.27 -1.53
C GLY A 189 -18.24 14.54 -0.20
N TYR A 190 -18.03 13.23 -0.17
CA TYR A 190 -17.94 12.47 1.07
C TYR A 190 -16.60 12.72 1.76
N THR A 191 -16.60 12.57 3.09
CA THR A 191 -15.41 12.68 3.93
C THR A 191 -14.84 11.32 4.27
N SER A 192 -13.59 11.28 4.66
CA SER A 192 -12.92 10.11 5.22
C SER A 192 -12.26 10.48 6.54
N ALA A 193 -11.99 9.48 7.36
CA ALA A 193 -11.28 9.65 8.63
C ALA A 193 -10.19 8.60 8.81
N TYR A 194 -9.16 8.96 9.56
CA TYR A 194 -8.09 8.08 9.94
C TYR A 194 -7.95 7.96 11.46
N MET A 195 -7.81 6.75 11.93
CA MET A 195 -7.50 6.48 13.33
C MET A 195 -6.14 5.79 13.42
N ARG A 196 -5.17 6.47 14.02
CA ARG A 196 -3.78 5.98 14.10
C ARG A 196 -3.55 4.78 15.01
N ILE A 197 -4.56 4.38 15.79
CA ILE A 197 -4.47 3.23 16.69
C ILE A 197 -4.70 1.95 15.88
N PRO A 198 -3.72 1.03 15.81
CA PRO A 198 -3.92 -0.24 15.12
C PRO A 198 -5.09 -1.02 15.70
N GLN A 199 -5.99 -1.46 14.84
CA GLN A 199 -7.16 -2.27 15.20
C GLN A 199 -7.15 -3.63 14.48
N ALA A 200 -6.09 -3.93 13.74
CA ALA A 200 -5.83 -5.24 13.17
C ALA A 200 -4.32 -5.43 12.98
N ALA A 201 -3.88 -6.68 12.98
CA ALA A 201 -2.50 -7.03 12.74
C ALA A 201 -2.41 -8.11 11.66
N GLY A 202 -1.44 -7.98 10.76
CA GLY A 202 -1.26 -8.87 9.61
C GLY A 202 0.18 -9.34 9.42
N LEU A 203 0.40 -10.14 8.38
CA LEU A 203 1.71 -10.63 7.97
C LEU A 203 2.36 -9.67 6.98
N ALA A 204 3.63 -9.34 7.19
CA ALA A 204 4.46 -8.70 6.17
C ALA A 204 4.78 -9.68 5.03
N THR A 205 5.28 -9.18 3.91
CA THR A 205 5.82 -10.02 2.83
C THR A 205 7.04 -10.78 3.32
N GLU A 206 7.15 -12.07 2.99
CA GLU A 206 8.22 -12.94 3.49
C GLU A 206 9.53 -12.80 2.70
N SER A 207 9.47 -12.69 1.37
CA SER A 207 10.64 -12.59 0.51
C SER A 207 10.80 -11.19 -0.10
N LEU A 208 12.05 -10.82 -0.42
CA LEU A 208 12.34 -9.55 -1.09
C LEU A 208 11.66 -9.46 -2.47
N SER A 209 11.58 -10.58 -3.20
CA SER A 209 10.89 -10.64 -4.48
C SER A 209 9.38 -10.37 -4.35
N ALA A 210 8.72 -10.93 -3.34
CA ALA A 210 7.31 -10.66 -3.04
C ALA A 210 7.08 -9.20 -2.64
N HIS A 211 7.99 -8.64 -1.83
CA HIS A 211 7.98 -7.24 -1.43
C HIS A 211 8.10 -6.30 -2.63
N ILE A 212 9.08 -6.52 -3.50
CA ILE A 212 9.27 -5.76 -4.75
C ILE A 212 8.03 -5.88 -5.65
N GLY A 213 7.50 -7.09 -5.80
CA GLY A 213 6.27 -7.33 -6.59
C GLY A 213 5.07 -6.53 -6.07
N GLN A 214 4.93 -6.41 -4.75
CA GLN A 214 3.91 -5.59 -4.12
C GLN A 214 4.12 -4.09 -4.43
N ARG A 215 5.36 -3.59 -4.33
CA ARG A 215 5.69 -2.19 -4.64
C ARG A 215 5.50 -1.84 -6.12
N ILE A 216 5.85 -2.75 -7.03
CA ILE A 216 5.57 -2.62 -8.47
C ILE A 216 4.07 -2.45 -8.71
N ARG A 217 3.23 -3.25 -8.05
CA ARG A 217 1.78 -3.15 -8.17
C ARG A 217 1.26 -1.81 -7.69
N TRP A 218 1.69 -1.35 -6.51
CA TRP A 218 1.29 -0.05 -5.97
C TRP A 218 1.74 1.11 -6.84
N ALA A 219 3.00 1.10 -7.27
CA ALA A 219 3.56 2.12 -8.14
C ALA A 219 2.78 2.24 -9.46
N ARG A 220 2.52 1.10 -10.11
CA ARG A 220 1.69 1.05 -11.32
C ARG A 220 0.29 1.61 -11.08
N GLY A 221 -0.38 1.15 -10.02
CA GLY A 221 -1.75 1.53 -9.74
C GLY A 221 -1.92 3.02 -9.44
N MET A 222 -1.02 3.61 -8.66
CA MET A 222 -1.06 5.04 -8.38
C MET A 222 -0.83 5.89 -9.63
N VAL A 223 0.05 5.46 -10.53
CA VAL A 223 0.24 6.12 -11.84
C VAL A 223 -0.95 5.90 -12.77
N GLN A 224 -1.59 4.73 -12.72
CA GLN A 224 -2.84 4.47 -13.45
C GLN A 224 -3.94 5.44 -13.00
N ILE A 225 -4.13 5.64 -11.69
CA ILE A 225 -5.11 6.62 -11.18
C ILE A 225 -4.77 8.01 -11.71
N PHE A 226 -3.51 8.44 -11.64
CA PHE A 226 -3.07 9.74 -12.15
C PHE A 226 -3.41 9.94 -13.65
N ARG A 227 -3.37 8.87 -14.44
CA ARG A 227 -3.67 8.91 -15.86
C ARG A 227 -5.17 8.81 -16.19
N LEU A 228 -5.91 7.99 -15.46
CA LEU A 228 -7.32 7.67 -15.74
C LEU A 228 -8.30 8.58 -15.00
N ASP A 229 -7.96 8.98 -13.78
CA ASP A 229 -8.79 9.84 -12.92
C ASP A 229 -7.94 10.91 -12.23
N ASN A 230 -7.36 11.81 -13.03
CA ASN A 230 -6.36 12.80 -12.60
C ASN A 230 -6.90 13.71 -11.49
N PRO A 231 -6.30 13.71 -10.29
CA PRO A 231 -6.76 14.54 -9.17
C PRO A 231 -6.62 16.04 -9.42
N LEU A 232 -5.69 16.47 -10.28
CA LEU A 232 -5.47 17.91 -10.57
C LEU A 232 -6.58 18.51 -11.46
N THR A 233 -7.07 17.74 -12.43
CA THR A 233 -7.99 18.28 -13.46
C THR A 233 -9.45 17.91 -13.24
N GLY A 234 -9.73 16.76 -12.58
CA GLY A 234 -11.09 16.30 -12.32
C GLY A 234 -11.86 17.19 -11.34
N LYS A 235 -13.19 17.21 -11.45
CA LYS A 235 -14.10 17.95 -10.54
C LYS A 235 -14.27 17.23 -9.20
N GLY A 236 -14.78 17.93 -8.19
CA GLY A 236 -15.26 17.40 -6.91
C GLY A 236 -14.24 17.36 -5.78
N LEU A 237 -12.92 17.52 -6.03
CA LEU A 237 -11.92 17.56 -4.97
C LEU A 237 -11.64 18.98 -4.50
N LYS A 238 -11.48 19.17 -3.19
CA LYS A 238 -10.91 20.37 -2.57
C LYS A 238 -9.43 20.50 -2.95
N PHE A 239 -8.88 21.72 -2.94
CA PHE A 239 -7.47 21.97 -3.31
C PHE A 239 -6.48 21.13 -2.48
N ALA A 240 -6.64 21.09 -1.18
CA ALA A 240 -5.78 20.31 -0.30
C ALA A 240 -5.85 18.79 -0.58
N GLN A 241 -7.05 18.26 -0.87
CA GLN A 241 -7.21 16.86 -1.29
C GLN A 241 -6.43 16.57 -2.56
N ARG A 242 -6.45 17.49 -3.56
CA ARG A 242 -5.66 17.35 -4.78
C ARG A 242 -4.18 17.20 -4.48
N LEU A 243 -3.64 18.04 -3.59
CA LEU A 243 -2.22 17.99 -3.20
C LEU A 243 -1.89 16.67 -2.50
N CYS A 244 -2.74 16.18 -1.58
CA CYS A 244 -2.55 14.91 -0.90
C CYS A 244 -2.50 13.73 -1.89
N TYR A 245 -3.45 13.66 -2.83
CA TYR A 245 -3.48 12.61 -3.86
C TYR A 245 -2.28 12.69 -4.81
N VAL A 246 -1.92 13.89 -5.27
CA VAL A 246 -0.75 14.08 -6.14
C VAL A 246 0.53 13.68 -5.43
N ASN A 247 0.69 14.06 -4.16
CA ASN A 247 1.84 13.67 -3.36
C ASN A 247 1.95 12.13 -3.25
N ALA A 248 0.85 11.45 -2.95
CA ALA A 248 0.82 9.99 -2.86
C ALA A 248 1.16 9.32 -4.21
N MET A 249 0.69 9.87 -5.34
CA MET A 249 0.97 9.35 -6.67
C MET A 249 2.42 9.61 -7.10
N PHE A 250 2.95 10.80 -6.85
CA PHE A 250 4.30 11.21 -7.22
C PHE A 250 5.38 10.51 -6.39
N HIS A 251 5.06 10.07 -5.19
CA HIS A 251 5.96 9.24 -4.38
C HIS A 251 6.50 8.05 -5.20
N PHE A 252 5.65 7.39 -5.97
CA PHE A 252 6.03 6.22 -6.77
C PHE A 252 6.82 6.54 -8.04
N LEU A 253 6.91 7.80 -8.45
CA LEU A 253 7.78 8.25 -9.53
C LEU A 253 9.22 8.51 -9.06
N SER A 254 9.50 8.49 -7.76
CA SER A 254 10.83 8.73 -7.16
C SER A 254 11.91 7.77 -7.65
N GLY A 255 11.55 6.59 -8.14
CA GLY A 255 12.49 5.64 -8.72
C GLY A 255 13.24 6.20 -9.94
N ILE A 256 12.60 7.06 -10.75
CA ILE A 256 13.20 7.63 -11.97
C ILE A 256 14.37 8.58 -11.63
N PRO A 257 14.19 9.66 -10.83
CA PRO A 257 15.29 10.54 -10.46
C PRO A 257 16.38 9.79 -9.68
N ARG A 258 16.01 8.81 -8.87
CA ARG A 258 16.99 8.00 -8.13
C ARG A 258 17.88 7.19 -9.06
N LEU A 259 17.34 6.57 -10.11
CA LEU A 259 18.15 5.89 -11.13
C LEU A 259 19.06 6.87 -11.87
N ILE A 260 18.59 8.08 -12.19
CA ILE A 260 19.42 9.11 -12.81
C ILE A 260 20.62 9.44 -11.89
N PHE A 261 20.39 9.65 -10.59
CA PHE A 261 21.47 9.92 -9.63
C PHE A 261 22.46 8.76 -9.48
N LEU A 262 21.97 7.51 -9.52
CA LEU A 262 22.84 6.33 -9.44
C LEU A 262 23.69 6.12 -10.70
N THR A 263 23.21 6.56 -11.87
CA THR A 263 23.91 6.40 -13.14
C THR A 263 24.67 7.65 -13.58
N ALA A 264 24.37 8.82 -13.03
CA ALA A 264 25.02 10.08 -13.38
C ALA A 264 26.56 10.05 -13.28
N PRO A 265 27.18 9.45 -12.24
CA PRO A 265 28.63 9.35 -12.17
C PRO A 265 29.26 8.62 -13.36
N LEU A 266 28.54 7.66 -13.96
CA LEU A 266 29.03 6.89 -15.11
C LEU A 266 29.25 7.74 -16.36
N ALA A 267 28.53 8.86 -16.51
CA ALA A 267 28.75 9.80 -17.59
C ALA A 267 30.17 10.38 -17.56
N PHE A 268 30.67 10.70 -16.39
CA PHE A 268 32.06 11.16 -16.21
C PHE A 268 33.03 9.98 -16.26
N LEU A 269 32.77 8.94 -15.50
CA LEU A 269 33.70 7.81 -15.35
C LEU A 269 33.99 7.09 -16.67
N LEU A 270 32.93 6.84 -17.48
CA LEU A 270 33.06 6.05 -18.71
C LEU A 270 33.20 6.89 -19.98
N LEU A 271 32.57 8.10 -19.99
CA LEU A 271 32.48 8.92 -21.20
C LEU A 271 33.28 10.24 -21.08
N HIS A 272 33.88 10.52 -19.94
CA HIS A 272 34.52 11.80 -19.61
C HIS A 272 33.63 13.02 -19.85
N ALA A 273 32.29 12.79 -19.76
CA ALA A 273 31.28 13.84 -19.96
C ALA A 273 30.97 14.53 -18.63
N TYR A 274 31.16 15.84 -18.59
CA TYR A 274 30.82 16.65 -17.41
C TYR A 274 29.35 17.01 -17.43
N ILE A 275 28.56 16.50 -16.46
CA ILE A 275 27.16 16.92 -16.26
C ILE A 275 27.12 18.33 -15.67
N ILE A 276 28.07 18.63 -14.78
CA ILE A 276 28.26 19.96 -14.20
C ILE A 276 29.72 20.36 -14.43
N TYR A 277 29.93 21.43 -15.20
CA TYR A 277 31.26 21.98 -15.44
C TYR A 277 31.60 22.99 -14.36
N ALA A 278 32.11 22.51 -13.23
CA ALA A 278 32.54 23.33 -12.11
C ALA A 278 33.68 22.65 -11.33
N PRO A 279 34.56 23.43 -10.67
CA PRO A 279 35.57 22.86 -9.77
C PRO A 279 34.93 22.06 -8.65
N ALA A 280 35.53 20.93 -8.27
CA ALA A 280 35.00 20.03 -7.24
C ALA A 280 34.74 20.75 -5.90
N LEU A 281 35.59 21.69 -5.52
CA LEU A 281 35.41 22.52 -4.31
C LEU A 281 34.14 23.36 -4.38
N MET A 282 33.81 23.96 -5.53
CA MET A 282 32.61 24.74 -5.71
C MET A 282 31.36 23.84 -5.60
N ILE A 283 31.39 22.67 -6.22
CA ILE A 283 30.31 21.69 -6.09
C ILE A 283 30.11 21.31 -4.61
N ALA A 284 31.18 20.99 -3.90
CA ALA A 284 31.13 20.63 -2.49
C ALA A 284 30.56 21.77 -1.61
N LEU A 285 30.97 23.02 -1.84
CA LEU A 285 30.48 24.17 -1.08
C LEU A 285 28.97 24.42 -1.21
N PHE A 286 28.36 24.03 -2.32
CA PHE A 286 26.89 24.13 -2.51
C PHE A 286 26.17 22.86 -2.09
N VAL A 287 26.72 21.67 -2.40
CA VAL A 287 26.02 20.41 -2.17
C VAL A 287 26.07 20.00 -0.70
N LEU A 288 27.21 20.15 0.00
CA LEU A 288 27.32 19.72 1.40
C LEU A 288 26.37 20.48 2.35
N PRO A 289 26.29 21.82 2.33
CA PRO A 289 25.32 22.53 3.16
C PRO A 289 23.88 22.08 2.86
N HIS A 290 23.52 21.91 1.58
CA HIS A 290 22.19 21.44 1.20
C HIS A 290 21.92 20.04 1.78
N MET A 291 22.82 19.09 1.62
CA MET A 291 22.67 17.72 2.14
C MET A 291 22.56 17.70 3.67
N ILE A 292 23.39 18.51 4.37
CA ILE A 292 23.35 18.61 5.83
C ILE A 292 21.99 19.17 6.27
N HIS A 293 21.57 20.29 5.71
CA HIS A 293 20.27 20.90 6.06
C HIS A 293 19.08 19.98 5.72
N ALA A 294 19.09 19.33 4.57
CA ALA A 294 18.06 18.39 4.19
C ALA A 294 17.99 17.21 5.18
N SER A 295 19.16 16.63 5.56
CA SER A 295 19.23 15.54 6.52
C SER A 295 18.74 15.96 7.91
N LEU A 296 19.17 17.14 8.40
CA LEU A 296 18.74 17.68 9.69
C LEU A 296 17.24 17.97 9.71
N THR A 297 16.71 18.57 8.65
CA THR A 297 15.28 18.87 8.52
C THR A 297 14.44 17.60 8.49
N ASN A 298 14.83 16.64 7.67
CA ASN A 298 14.15 15.35 7.60
C ASN A 298 14.19 14.62 8.94
N SER A 299 15.35 14.58 9.60
CA SER A 299 15.48 13.98 10.93
C SER A 299 14.60 14.69 11.97
N LYS A 300 14.50 16.00 11.94
CA LYS A 300 13.67 16.79 12.86
C LYS A 300 12.17 16.56 12.63
N ILE A 301 11.73 16.54 11.38
CA ILE A 301 10.31 16.43 11.02
C ILE A 301 9.83 14.97 11.03
N GLN A 302 10.63 14.05 10.49
CA GLN A 302 10.23 12.68 10.21
C GLN A 302 10.97 11.62 11.02
N GLY A 303 11.93 11.99 11.87
CA GLY A 303 12.84 11.05 12.53
C GLY A 303 12.19 9.98 13.39
N LYS A 304 10.95 10.22 13.88
CA LYS A 304 10.14 9.21 14.57
C LYS A 304 9.54 8.17 13.63
N TYR A 305 9.41 8.49 12.35
CA TYR A 305 8.69 7.69 11.35
C TYR A 305 9.59 7.18 10.23
N ARG A 306 10.77 7.79 10.04
CA ARG A 306 11.70 7.46 8.97
C ARG A 306 13.15 7.61 9.44
N HIS A 307 13.96 6.60 9.18
CA HIS A 307 15.40 6.68 9.39
C HIS A 307 16.08 6.99 8.06
N SER A 308 16.61 8.21 7.87
CA SER A 308 17.10 8.70 6.57
C SER A 308 18.06 7.72 5.87
N PHE A 309 19.07 7.20 6.56
CA PHE A 309 20.05 6.28 5.95
C PHE A 309 19.39 4.95 5.46
N TRP A 310 18.63 4.27 6.32
CA TRP A 310 18.02 3.00 5.95
C TRP A 310 16.93 3.14 4.91
N SER A 311 16.17 4.20 4.96
CA SER A 311 15.15 4.48 3.93
C SER A 311 15.78 4.74 2.56
N GLU A 312 16.96 5.41 2.50
CA GLU A 312 17.69 5.57 1.25
C GLU A 312 18.12 4.22 0.64
N ILE A 313 18.53 3.26 1.48
CA ILE A 313 18.85 1.89 1.02
C ILE A 313 17.59 1.21 0.48
N TYR A 314 16.47 1.23 1.22
CA TYR A 314 15.22 0.59 0.80
C TYR A 314 14.70 1.16 -0.52
N GLU A 315 14.63 2.48 -0.62
CA GLU A 315 14.19 3.17 -1.83
C GLU A 315 15.13 2.94 -3.01
N THR A 316 16.45 2.82 -2.76
CA THR A 316 17.44 2.51 -3.80
C THR A 316 17.23 1.11 -4.36
N VAL A 317 17.04 0.10 -3.49
CA VAL A 317 16.76 -1.28 -3.92
C VAL A 317 15.46 -1.38 -4.71
N LEU A 318 14.48 -0.54 -4.40
CA LEU A 318 13.20 -0.53 -5.13
C LEU A 318 13.27 0.24 -6.46
N ALA A 319 14.15 1.23 -6.59
CA ALA A 319 14.15 2.19 -7.70
C ALA A 319 14.21 1.51 -9.08
N TRP A 320 15.11 0.54 -9.27
CA TRP A 320 15.25 -0.19 -10.52
C TRP A 320 13.97 -0.91 -10.95
N TYR A 321 13.24 -1.44 -9.98
CA TYR A 321 12.07 -2.28 -10.21
C TYR A 321 10.77 -1.48 -10.36
N ILE A 322 10.65 -0.32 -9.71
CA ILE A 322 9.45 0.51 -9.79
C ILE A 322 9.47 1.49 -10.97
N ALA A 323 10.64 1.94 -11.44
CA ALA A 323 10.75 2.91 -12.52
C ALA A 323 10.18 2.41 -13.86
N PRO A 324 10.51 1.20 -14.38
CA PRO A 324 9.96 0.74 -15.64
C PRO A 324 8.42 0.60 -15.64
N PRO A 325 7.77 -0.04 -14.64
CA PRO A 325 6.31 -0.15 -14.64
C PRO A 325 5.60 1.19 -14.47
N THR A 326 6.18 2.16 -13.77
CA THR A 326 5.62 3.52 -13.68
C THR A 326 5.70 4.26 -15.01
N LEU A 327 6.83 4.17 -15.72
CA LEU A 327 6.97 4.74 -17.08
C LEU A 327 5.98 4.12 -18.06
N VAL A 328 5.84 2.80 -18.04
CA VAL A 328 4.86 2.10 -18.86
C VAL A 328 3.44 2.57 -18.55
N ALA A 329 3.07 2.70 -17.28
CA ALA A 329 1.75 3.17 -16.87
C ALA A 329 1.50 4.65 -17.22
N LEU A 330 2.54 5.50 -17.21
CA LEU A 330 2.46 6.88 -17.68
C LEU A 330 2.14 6.97 -19.18
N ILE A 331 2.73 6.09 -20.01
CA ILE A 331 2.51 6.07 -21.45
C ILE A 331 1.17 5.38 -21.76
N ASN A 332 0.94 4.20 -21.20
CA ASN A 332 -0.26 3.40 -21.43
C ASN A 332 -0.78 2.78 -20.10
N PRO A 333 -1.78 3.41 -19.46
CA PRO A 333 -2.29 2.95 -18.18
C PRO A 333 -3.01 1.60 -18.23
N HIS A 334 -3.42 1.13 -19.40
CA HIS A 334 -4.10 -0.17 -19.59
C HIS A 334 -3.12 -1.33 -19.77
N LYS A 335 -1.82 -1.04 -19.93
CA LYS A 335 -0.81 -2.07 -20.17
C LYS A 335 -0.31 -2.66 -18.84
N GLY A 336 -0.23 -3.98 -18.77
CA GLY A 336 0.36 -4.74 -17.67
C GLY A 336 -0.59 -5.78 -17.09
N LYS A 337 -0.01 -6.89 -16.57
CA LYS A 337 -0.76 -7.96 -15.93
C LYS A 337 -0.86 -7.69 -14.42
N PHE A 338 -1.97 -8.09 -13.82
CA PHE A 338 -2.15 -8.12 -12.37
C PHE A 338 -1.50 -9.39 -11.83
N ASN A 339 -0.53 -9.24 -10.93
CA ASN A 339 0.09 -10.38 -10.25
C ASN A 339 -0.31 -10.33 -8.77
N VAL A 340 -0.87 -11.42 -8.27
CA VAL A 340 -1.19 -11.59 -6.85
C VAL A 340 0.11 -11.79 -6.07
N THR A 341 0.25 -11.12 -4.94
CA THR A 341 1.40 -11.31 -4.04
C THR A 341 1.17 -12.57 -3.22
N ALA A 342 2.10 -13.53 -3.28
CA ALA A 342 2.06 -14.71 -2.42
C ALA A 342 2.23 -14.29 -0.95
N LYS A 343 1.42 -14.88 -0.07
CA LYS A 343 1.46 -14.69 1.39
C LYS A 343 1.54 -16.04 2.08
N GLY A 344 2.21 -16.11 3.22
CA GLY A 344 2.22 -17.28 4.10
C GLY A 344 3.27 -18.36 3.79
N GLY A 345 4.25 -18.09 2.92
CA GLY A 345 5.40 -18.95 2.74
C GLY A 345 6.56 -18.50 3.61
N LEU A 346 6.92 -19.26 4.65
CA LEU A 346 8.13 -18.97 5.44
C LEU A 346 9.37 -19.21 4.58
N VAL A 347 10.29 -18.24 4.58
CA VAL A 347 11.62 -18.45 4.04
C VAL A 347 12.47 -19.09 5.13
N GLU A 348 12.68 -20.39 5.03
CA GLU A 348 13.38 -21.20 6.05
C GLU A 348 14.90 -21.16 5.90
N GLU A 349 15.38 -20.93 4.67
CA GLU A 349 16.82 -20.96 4.36
C GLU A 349 17.34 -19.57 3.95
N GLU A 350 18.53 -19.24 4.38
CA GLU A 350 19.23 -18.04 3.90
C GLU A 350 19.73 -18.26 2.46
N TYR A 351 19.38 -17.34 1.58
CA TYR A 351 19.84 -17.37 0.19
C TYR A 351 20.12 -15.97 -0.34
N VAL A 352 21.00 -15.89 -1.35
CA VAL A 352 21.24 -14.65 -2.08
C VAL A 352 20.34 -14.62 -3.31
N ASP A 353 19.45 -13.63 -3.39
CA ASP A 353 18.62 -13.42 -4.58
C ASP A 353 19.46 -12.73 -5.68
N TRP A 354 20.17 -13.55 -6.45
CA TRP A 354 21.01 -13.10 -7.56
C TRP A 354 20.21 -12.36 -8.64
N VAL A 355 18.95 -12.70 -8.85
CA VAL A 355 18.10 -12.06 -9.86
C VAL A 355 17.85 -10.59 -9.49
N ILE A 356 17.49 -10.35 -8.23
CA ILE A 356 17.28 -9.00 -7.71
C ILE A 356 18.61 -8.22 -7.58
N SER A 357 19.70 -8.89 -7.27
CA SER A 357 20.99 -8.24 -7.07
C SER A 357 21.70 -7.81 -8.36
N ARG A 358 21.43 -8.48 -9.50
CA ARG A 358 22.13 -8.26 -10.78
C ARG A 358 22.26 -6.80 -11.21
N PRO A 359 21.21 -5.97 -11.26
CA PRO A 359 21.35 -4.60 -11.75
C PRO A 359 22.26 -3.76 -10.88
N TYR A 360 22.25 -3.98 -9.57
CA TYR A 360 23.11 -3.25 -8.63
C TYR A 360 24.55 -3.73 -8.66
N ILE A 361 24.77 -5.03 -8.78
CA ILE A 361 26.13 -5.60 -9.01
C ILE A 361 26.72 -5.02 -10.30
N PHE A 362 25.94 -4.98 -11.37
CA PHE A 362 26.38 -4.39 -12.63
C PHE A 362 26.72 -2.90 -12.49
N LEU A 363 25.90 -2.12 -11.79
CA LEU A 363 26.20 -0.71 -11.51
C LEU A 363 27.47 -0.52 -10.69
N VAL A 364 27.69 -1.36 -9.67
CA VAL A 364 28.93 -1.34 -8.87
C VAL A 364 30.15 -1.63 -9.76
N LEU A 365 30.08 -2.67 -10.58
CA LEU A 365 31.18 -3.02 -11.50
C LEU A 365 31.47 -1.88 -12.48
N LEU A 366 30.45 -1.23 -13.06
CA LEU A 366 30.67 -0.09 -13.95
C LEU A 366 31.34 1.10 -13.24
N ASN A 367 30.99 1.36 -11.99
CA ASN A 367 31.60 2.43 -11.20
C ASN A 367 33.03 2.09 -10.75
N LEU A 368 33.41 0.80 -10.68
CA LEU A 368 34.75 0.37 -10.33
C LEU A 368 35.71 0.34 -11.55
N VAL A 369 35.15 0.12 -12.75
CA VAL A 369 35.96 0.06 -14.01
C VAL A 369 36.23 1.45 -14.57
N GLY A 370 35.32 2.42 -14.40
CA GLY A 370 35.55 3.81 -14.81
C GLY A 370 36.29 4.62 -13.80
#